data_1358611201084b3535430fc03cd1d14e
#
_entry.id   1358611201084b3535430fc03cd1d14e
#
_cell.length_a   1.000
_cell.length_b   1.000
_cell.length_c   1.000
_cell.angle_alpha   90.00
_cell.angle_beta   90.00
_cell.angle_gamma   90.00
#
_symmetry.space_group_name_H-M   'P 1'
#
loop_
_entity.id
_entity.type
_entity.pdbx_description
1 polymer ?
#
loop_
_entity_poly.entity_id
_entity_poly.type
_entity_poly.pdbx_seq_one_letter_code
_entity_poly.pdbx_strand_id
1 'polypeptide(L)'
;LVGLVGSEMCIRDRCWLGLPWTGDPVFQSQRRDAYADALARLQKMELVYPCYLTRKELSAVLSAPHGSTAPHATDMVLPAGEMARRAADGSGAAWRLRTDAALAHTGPLHWFDARTGQMVPVDLSAHGDVVVARRDIGTSYHLSVVIDDALDGVTLVTRGADLADSTHVHRLLQGLLDLPGPAYLHHDLVSGDTGKRLAKRDHATSLASLRAHGMTVDNLVAQMPPLPSFR
;
A
#
# COMPACT_ATOMS: atom_id res chain seq x y z
N LEU A 1 6.60 5.66 -7.00
CA LEU A 1 5.78 6.60 -6.32
C LEU A 1 5.95 7.95 -6.93
N VAL A 2 4.86 8.47 -7.42
CA VAL A 2 4.69 9.85 -7.87
C VAL A 2 4.78 10.76 -6.62
N GLY A 3 5.79 10.54 -5.83
CA GLY A 3 5.92 11.15 -4.54
C GLY A 3 6.53 12.55 -4.57
N LEU A 4 7.12 12.97 -5.68
CA LEU A 4 7.89 14.22 -5.65
C LEU A 4 7.01 15.45 -5.46
N VAL A 5 5.92 15.60 -6.16
CA VAL A 5 5.02 16.75 -5.96
C VAL A 5 4.22 16.61 -4.67
N GLY A 6 3.82 15.41 -4.31
CA GLY A 6 3.21 15.10 -3.02
C GLY A 6 4.19 15.25 -1.86
N SER A 7 5.47 14.91 -2.06
CA SER A 7 6.51 14.99 -1.03
C SER A 7 6.84 16.43 -0.64
N GLU A 8 7.03 17.33 -1.59
CA GLU A 8 7.32 18.74 -1.25
C GLU A 8 6.15 19.40 -0.50
N MET A 9 4.92 19.11 -0.90
CA MET A 9 3.74 19.59 -0.19
C MET A 9 3.67 18.99 1.21
N CYS A 10 3.87 17.67 1.33
CA CYS A 10 3.87 16.99 2.63
C CYS A 10 4.99 17.50 3.54
N ILE A 11 6.19 17.73 3.03
CA ILE A 11 7.33 18.31 3.79
C ILE A 11 6.96 19.68 4.32
N ARG A 12 6.43 20.59 3.47
CA ARG A 12 5.98 21.91 3.88
C ARG A 12 4.87 21.89 4.93
N ASP A 13 3.91 21.01 4.76
CA ASP A 13 2.79 20.86 5.69
C ASP A 13 3.27 20.33 7.05
N ARG A 14 4.19 19.37 7.06
CA ARG A 14 4.82 18.88 8.30
C ARG A 14 5.63 19.97 9.00
N CYS A 15 6.43 20.74 8.27
CA CYS A 15 7.16 21.89 8.83
C CYS A 15 6.20 22.91 9.47
N TRP A 16 5.10 23.22 8.78
CA TRP A 16 4.09 24.15 9.30
C TRP A 16 3.42 23.60 10.57
N LEU A 17 3.15 22.30 10.63
CA LEU A 17 2.57 21.64 11.79
C LEU A 17 3.56 21.48 12.96
N GLY A 18 4.84 21.81 12.78
CA GLY A 18 5.86 21.58 13.80
C GLY A 18 6.20 20.11 14.03
N LEU A 19 5.97 19.25 13.02
CA LEU A 19 6.24 17.82 13.07
C LEU A 19 7.63 17.53 12.48
N PRO A 20 8.69 17.47 13.30
CA PRO A 20 10.05 17.20 12.83
C PRO A 20 10.18 15.75 12.31
N TRP A 21 11.22 15.51 11.54
CA TRP A 21 11.66 14.16 11.14
C TRP A 21 13.18 14.08 11.32
N THR A 22 13.70 12.85 11.34
CA THR A 22 15.12 12.59 11.50
C THR A 22 15.75 12.32 10.14
N GLY A 23 16.93 12.88 9.89
CA GLY A 23 17.68 12.68 8.66
C GLY A 23 17.12 13.43 7.45
N ASP A 24 17.70 13.16 6.29
CA ASP A 24 17.26 13.72 5.01
C ASP A 24 16.07 12.95 4.42
N PRO A 25 15.14 13.64 3.72
CA PRO A 25 14.06 12.97 3.03
C PRO A 25 14.59 11.98 1.98
N VAL A 26 14.12 10.74 2.04
CA VAL A 26 14.47 9.71 1.06
C VAL A 26 13.43 9.67 -0.05
N PHE A 27 13.89 9.69 -1.29
CA PHE A 27 13.03 9.59 -2.46
C PHE A 27 12.99 8.15 -2.97
N GLN A 28 11.80 7.59 -3.13
CA GLN A 28 11.62 6.22 -3.60
C GLN A 28 12.21 5.97 -5.00
N SER A 29 12.32 7.02 -5.82
CA SER A 29 13.02 6.94 -7.11
C SER A 29 14.50 6.58 -6.98
N GLN A 30 15.11 6.79 -5.82
CA GLN A 30 16.51 6.45 -5.51
C GLN A 30 16.67 5.02 -4.99
N ARG A 31 15.55 4.32 -4.69
CA ARG A 31 15.54 2.94 -4.14
C ARG A 31 15.05 1.89 -5.15
N ARG A 32 15.04 2.23 -6.44
CA ARG A 32 14.52 1.33 -7.49
C ARG A 32 15.22 -0.02 -7.52
N ASP A 33 16.52 -0.04 -7.29
CA ASP A 33 17.31 -1.28 -7.29
C ASP A 33 16.88 -2.20 -6.14
N ALA A 34 16.63 -1.67 -4.95
CA ALA A 34 16.14 -2.46 -3.81
C ALA A 34 14.76 -3.07 -4.09
N TYR A 35 13.87 -2.36 -4.79
CA TYR A 35 12.57 -2.90 -5.20
C TYR A 35 12.70 -3.96 -6.28
N ALA A 36 13.62 -3.77 -7.24
CA ALA A 36 13.91 -4.73 -8.29
C ALA A 36 14.50 -6.02 -7.70
N ASP A 37 15.43 -5.92 -6.76
CA ASP A 37 16.00 -7.06 -6.04
C ASP A 37 14.94 -7.84 -5.25
N ALA A 38 14.05 -7.13 -4.57
CA ALA A 38 12.95 -7.76 -3.86
C ALA A 38 12.00 -8.50 -4.81
N LEU A 39 11.65 -7.89 -5.95
CA LEU A 39 10.86 -8.55 -6.98
C LEU A 39 11.56 -9.79 -7.54
N ALA A 40 12.87 -9.70 -7.83
CA ALA A 40 13.67 -10.82 -8.32
C ALA A 40 13.69 -11.99 -7.33
N ARG A 41 13.75 -11.71 -6.01
CA ARG A 41 13.63 -12.75 -4.98
C ARG A 41 12.27 -13.45 -5.05
N LEU A 42 11.17 -12.71 -5.16
CA LEU A 42 9.82 -13.28 -5.30
C LEU A 42 9.65 -14.08 -6.60
N GLN A 43 10.29 -13.64 -7.70
CA GLN A 43 10.34 -14.37 -8.97
C GLN A 43 11.09 -15.70 -8.84
N LYS A 44 12.23 -15.70 -8.16
CA LYS A 44 13.02 -16.91 -7.90
C LYS A 44 12.28 -17.93 -7.04
N MET A 45 11.38 -17.47 -6.18
CA MET A 45 10.49 -18.35 -5.39
C MET A 45 9.29 -18.86 -6.22
N GLU A 46 9.12 -18.41 -7.47
CA GLU A 46 7.96 -18.72 -8.34
C GLU A 46 6.61 -18.27 -7.76
N LEU A 47 6.65 -17.32 -6.80
CA LEU A 47 5.47 -16.79 -6.12
C LEU A 47 4.81 -15.61 -6.83
N VAL A 48 5.43 -15.13 -7.91
CA VAL A 48 4.86 -14.05 -8.73
C VAL A 48 4.77 -14.46 -10.19
N TYR A 49 3.82 -13.87 -10.90
CA TYR A 49 3.63 -14.13 -12.34
C TYR A 49 3.34 -12.84 -13.09
N PRO A 50 3.70 -12.77 -14.40
CA PRO A 50 3.41 -11.61 -15.23
C PRO A 50 1.92 -11.55 -15.60
N CYS A 51 1.31 -10.38 -15.42
CA CYS A 51 -0.08 -10.11 -15.75
C CYS A 51 -0.15 -9.02 -16.83
N TYR A 52 -0.70 -9.38 -17.99
CA TYR A 52 -0.85 -8.48 -19.15
C TYR A 52 -2.25 -7.87 -19.25
N LEU A 53 -3.14 -8.12 -18.29
CA LEU A 53 -4.48 -7.55 -18.26
C LEU A 53 -4.44 -6.04 -18.05
N THR A 54 -5.30 -5.34 -18.77
CA THR A 54 -5.55 -3.92 -18.51
C THR A 54 -6.40 -3.73 -17.25
N ARG A 55 -6.39 -2.53 -16.68
CA ARG A 55 -7.27 -2.19 -15.53
C ARG A 55 -8.74 -2.42 -15.86
N LYS A 56 -9.18 -2.13 -17.09
CA LYS A 56 -10.56 -2.29 -17.53
C LYS A 56 -10.95 -3.78 -17.59
N GLU A 57 -10.10 -4.61 -18.16
CA GLU A 57 -10.31 -6.06 -18.21
C GLU A 57 -10.36 -6.64 -16.80
N LEU A 58 -9.44 -6.28 -15.94
CA LEU A 58 -9.40 -6.72 -14.55
C LEU A 58 -10.67 -6.27 -13.79
N SER A 59 -11.08 -5.00 -13.95
CA SER A 59 -12.30 -4.49 -13.33
C SER A 59 -13.55 -5.20 -13.82
N ALA A 60 -13.63 -5.54 -15.10
CA ALA A 60 -14.76 -6.26 -15.66
C ALA A 60 -14.93 -7.66 -15.04
N VAL A 61 -13.81 -8.31 -14.73
CA VAL A 61 -13.86 -9.64 -14.08
C VAL A 61 -14.19 -9.53 -12.60
N LEU A 62 -13.56 -8.59 -11.89
CA LEU A 62 -13.90 -8.36 -10.48
C LEU A 62 -15.35 -7.91 -10.27
N SER A 63 -16.00 -7.38 -11.32
CA SER A 63 -17.41 -6.97 -11.28
C SER A 63 -18.36 -8.08 -11.73
N ALA A 64 -17.86 -9.20 -12.26
CA ALA A 64 -18.71 -10.32 -12.61
C ALA A 64 -19.23 -11.01 -11.33
N PRO A 65 -20.48 -11.52 -11.31
CA PRO A 65 -21.02 -12.21 -10.15
C PRO A 65 -20.24 -13.53 -9.95
N HIS A 66 -19.23 -13.45 -9.10
CA HIS A 66 -18.48 -14.61 -8.62
C HIS A 66 -19.02 -15.00 -7.24
N GLY A 67 -18.95 -16.30 -6.91
CA GLY A 67 -19.26 -16.79 -5.56
C GLY A 67 -18.38 -16.09 -4.47
N SER A 68 -18.46 -16.54 -3.25
CA SER A 68 -17.92 -15.90 -2.04
C SER A 68 -16.39 -15.69 -1.96
N THR A 69 -15.63 -16.04 -2.97
CA THR A 69 -14.17 -15.89 -3.03
C THR A 69 -13.77 -14.83 -4.05
N ALA A 70 -12.83 -13.95 -3.67
CA ALA A 70 -12.27 -13.00 -4.61
C ALA A 70 -11.57 -13.73 -5.76
N PRO A 71 -11.88 -13.42 -7.04
CA PRO A 71 -11.28 -14.12 -8.17
C PRO A 71 -9.77 -13.86 -8.21
N HIS A 72 -9.00 -14.94 -8.32
CA HIS A 72 -7.58 -14.83 -8.61
C HIS A 72 -7.39 -14.41 -10.07
N ALA A 73 -6.43 -13.52 -10.33
CA ALA A 73 -6.14 -13.11 -11.71
C ALA A 73 -5.56 -14.27 -12.55
N THR A 74 -5.15 -15.37 -11.91
CA THR A 74 -4.80 -16.65 -12.55
C THR A 74 -5.99 -17.32 -13.20
N ASP A 75 -7.21 -17.06 -12.71
CA ASP A 75 -8.45 -17.62 -13.27
C ASP A 75 -8.85 -16.93 -14.58
N MET A 76 -8.17 -15.83 -14.88
CA MET A 76 -8.38 -15.03 -16.07
C MET A 76 -7.30 -15.30 -17.10
N VAL A 77 -7.41 -16.43 -17.74
CA VAL A 77 -6.48 -16.80 -18.81
C VAL A 77 -6.87 -16.04 -20.08
N LEU A 78 -6.07 -15.04 -20.45
CA LEU A 78 -6.10 -14.56 -21.83
C LEU A 78 -5.84 -15.75 -22.77
N PRO A 79 -6.47 -15.81 -23.94
CA PRO A 79 -6.12 -16.81 -24.95
C PRO A 79 -4.59 -16.84 -25.13
N ALA A 80 -3.98 -18.02 -25.20
CA ALA A 80 -2.53 -18.18 -25.21
C ALA A 80 -1.84 -17.31 -26.29
N GLY A 81 -2.45 -17.18 -27.48
CA GLY A 81 -1.97 -16.31 -28.55
C GLY A 81 -2.03 -14.82 -28.21
N GLU A 82 -3.02 -14.36 -27.47
CA GLU A 82 -3.15 -12.97 -27.03
C GLU A 82 -2.12 -12.63 -25.95
N MET A 83 -1.90 -13.55 -25.02
CA MET A 83 -0.87 -13.37 -23.99
C MET A 83 0.53 -13.28 -24.61
N ALA A 84 0.85 -14.18 -25.55
CA ALA A 84 2.12 -14.16 -26.28
C ALA A 84 2.29 -12.85 -27.08
N ARG A 85 1.23 -12.37 -27.73
CA ARG A 85 1.23 -11.12 -28.47
C ARG A 85 1.53 -9.93 -27.54
N ARG A 86 0.84 -9.84 -26.40
CA ARG A 86 1.06 -8.76 -25.42
C ARG A 86 2.44 -8.83 -24.75
N ALA A 87 2.98 -10.02 -24.60
CA ALA A 87 4.36 -10.18 -24.14
C ALA A 87 5.38 -9.68 -25.17
N ALA A 88 5.11 -9.86 -26.46
CA ALA A 88 6.00 -9.49 -27.56
C ALA A 88 5.91 -8.00 -27.96
N ASP A 89 4.81 -7.30 -27.68
CA ASP A 89 4.60 -5.91 -28.09
C ASP A 89 5.39 -4.88 -27.26
N GLY A 90 6.19 -5.34 -26.31
CA GLY A 90 7.04 -4.48 -25.46
C GLY A 90 6.30 -3.67 -24.41
N SER A 91 4.98 -3.86 -24.25
CA SER A 91 4.18 -3.08 -23.29
C SER A 91 4.49 -3.42 -21.82
N GLY A 92 5.34 -4.41 -21.57
CA GLY A 92 5.70 -4.89 -20.24
C GLY A 92 4.52 -5.57 -19.51
N ALA A 93 4.77 -6.17 -18.38
CA ALA A 93 3.74 -6.79 -17.53
C ALA A 93 3.70 -6.13 -16.15
N ALA A 94 2.52 -6.15 -15.53
CA ALA A 94 2.44 -6.03 -14.08
C ALA A 94 2.78 -7.40 -13.46
N TRP A 95 3.44 -7.41 -12.29
CA TRP A 95 3.72 -8.64 -11.57
C TRP A 95 2.74 -8.78 -10.41
N ARG A 96 2.11 -9.96 -10.31
CA ARG A 96 1.15 -10.25 -9.26
C ARG A 96 1.65 -11.40 -8.39
N LEU A 97 1.41 -11.27 -7.08
CA LEU A 97 1.71 -12.30 -6.09
C LEU A 97 0.61 -13.36 -6.12
N ARG A 98 0.99 -14.62 -6.19
CA ARG A 98 0.11 -15.78 -5.97
C ARG A 98 -0.18 -15.88 -4.47
N THR A 99 -1.22 -15.21 -4.03
CA THR A 99 -1.47 -14.97 -2.61
C THR A 99 -1.60 -16.28 -1.81
N ASP A 100 -2.34 -17.26 -2.32
CA ASP A 100 -2.52 -18.55 -1.64
C ASP A 100 -1.22 -19.35 -1.55
N ALA A 101 -0.46 -19.42 -2.64
CA ALA A 101 0.84 -20.07 -2.66
C ALA A 101 1.85 -19.38 -1.71
N ALA A 102 1.79 -18.05 -1.66
CA ALA A 102 2.64 -17.26 -0.77
C ALA A 102 2.32 -17.51 0.72
N LEU A 103 1.02 -17.58 1.08
CA LEU A 103 0.59 -17.95 2.43
C LEU A 103 0.98 -19.39 2.79
N ALA A 104 0.82 -20.33 1.86
CA ALA A 104 1.26 -21.71 2.07
C ALA A 104 2.78 -21.80 2.27
N HIS A 105 3.56 -20.96 1.57
CA HIS A 105 5.01 -20.90 1.68
C HIS A 105 5.49 -20.36 3.04
N THR A 106 4.87 -19.29 3.56
CA THR A 106 5.26 -18.67 4.83
C THR A 106 4.69 -19.41 6.05
N GLY A 107 3.60 -20.15 5.89
CA GLY A 107 2.77 -20.60 7.01
C GLY A 107 2.04 -19.45 7.73
N PRO A 108 1.47 -19.73 8.91
CA PRO A 108 0.69 -18.73 9.66
C PRO A 108 1.53 -17.52 10.07
N LEU A 109 1.06 -16.34 9.72
CA LEU A 109 1.67 -15.06 10.08
C LEU A 109 0.72 -14.22 10.94
N HIS A 110 1.28 -13.36 11.77
CA HIS A 110 0.55 -12.38 12.58
C HIS A 110 1.25 -11.03 12.49
N TRP A 111 0.48 -9.97 12.72
CA TRP A 111 0.97 -8.61 12.92
C TRP A 111 0.45 -8.04 14.24
N PHE A 112 1.18 -7.11 14.85
CA PHE A 112 0.82 -6.51 16.11
C PHE A 112 0.00 -5.23 15.87
N ASP A 113 -1.23 -5.21 16.39
CA ASP A 113 -2.08 -4.02 16.41
C ASP A 113 -1.80 -3.21 17.68
N ALA A 114 -1.13 -2.07 17.52
CA ALA A 114 -0.76 -1.20 18.62
C ALA A 114 -1.97 -0.46 19.24
N ARG A 115 -3.11 -0.41 18.56
CA ARG A 115 -4.35 0.18 19.09
C ARG A 115 -5.01 -0.74 20.09
N THR A 116 -5.05 -2.03 19.81
CA THR A 116 -5.71 -3.03 20.65
C THR A 116 -4.74 -3.79 21.55
N GLY A 117 -3.44 -3.72 21.28
CA GLY A 117 -2.40 -4.50 21.97
C GLY A 117 -2.43 -5.99 21.63
N GLN A 118 -3.02 -6.38 20.50
CA GLN A 118 -3.23 -7.78 20.14
C GLN A 118 -2.44 -8.20 18.90
N MET A 119 -2.11 -9.49 18.83
CA MET A 119 -1.62 -10.13 17.62
C MET A 119 -2.80 -10.52 16.73
N VAL A 120 -2.82 -9.98 15.52
CA VAL A 120 -3.87 -10.21 14.51
C VAL A 120 -3.37 -11.22 13.50
N PRO A 121 -4.08 -12.33 13.26
CA PRO A 121 -3.69 -13.28 12.22
C PRO A 121 -3.83 -12.65 10.83
N VAL A 122 -2.90 -13.01 9.93
CA VAL A 122 -3.00 -12.60 8.52
C VAL A 122 -4.15 -13.34 7.87
N ASP A 123 -5.08 -12.57 7.29
CA ASP A 123 -6.19 -13.06 6.48
C ASP A 123 -6.21 -12.32 5.15
N LEU A 124 -6.08 -13.05 4.05
CA LEU A 124 -6.07 -12.52 2.69
C LEU A 124 -7.20 -13.12 1.82
N SER A 125 -8.15 -13.79 2.44
CA SER A 125 -9.28 -14.45 1.76
C SER A 125 -10.08 -13.50 0.85
N ALA A 126 -10.12 -12.22 1.19
CA ALA A 126 -10.82 -11.19 0.42
C ALA A 126 -9.95 -10.47 -0.63
N HIS A 127 -8.64 -10.77 -0.73
CA HIS A 127 -7.71 -9.95 -1.52
C HIS A 127 -7.43 -10.47 -2.93
N GLY A 128 -7.56 -11.77 -3.18
CA GLY A 128 -7.07 -12.37 -4.40
C GLY A 128 -5.56 -12.10 -4.62
N ASP A 129 -5.08 -12.24 -5.84
CA ASP A 129 -3.68 -12.00 -6.18
C ASP A 129 -3.34 -10.50 -6.20
N VAL A 130 -2.28 -10.12 -5.50
CA VAL A 130 -1.91 -8.72 -5.27
C VAL A 130 -0.85 -8.23 -6.26
N VAL A 131 -0.98 -6.99 -6.76
CA VAL A 131 0.03 -6.38 -7.63
C VAL A 131 1.24 -5.96 -6.79
N VAL A 132 2.40 -6.58 -7.03
CA VAL A 132 3.68 -6.25 -6.39
C VAL A 132 4.59 -5.39 -7.24
N ALA A 133 4.42 -5.42 -8.57
CA ALA A 133 5.08 -4.47 -9.46
C ALA A 133 4.14 -4.05 -10.59
N ARG A 134 4.08 -2.74 -10.82
CA ARG A 134 3.30 -2.15 -11.90
C ARG A 134 4.15 -2.08 -13.15
N ARG A 135 3.49 -2.14 -14.31
CA ARG A 135 4.11 -2.05 -15.64
C ARG A 135 4.91 -0.77 -15.84
N ASP A 136 4.39 0.35 -15.34
CA ASP A 136 4.88 1.70 -15.61
C ASP A 136 6.04 2.15 -14.70
N ILE A 137 6.11 1.62 -13.48
CA ILE A 137 7.08 2.08 -12.47
C ILE A 137 7.96 0.97 -11.88
N GLY A 138 7.72 -0.30 -12.25
CA GLY A 138 8.52 -1.45 -11.82
C GLY A 138 8.36 -1.85 -10.34
N THR A 139 7.52 -1.14 -9.57
CA THR A 139 7.17 -1.47 -8.18
C THR A 139 5.69 -1.17 -7.93
N SER A 140 5.19 -1.51 -6.75
CA SER A 140 3.86 -1.15 -6.25
C SER A 140 3.96 -0.48 -4.88
N TYR A 141 2.86 0.12 -4.44
CA TYR A 141 2.76 0.63 -3.07
C TYR A 141 3.10 -0.45 -2.03
N HIS A 142 2.54 -1.65 -2.17
CA HIS A 142 2.75 -2.72 -1.21
C HIS A 142 4.23 -3.15 -1.10
N LEU A 143 4.90 -3.34 -2.24
CA LEU A 143 6.31 -3.75 -2.23
C LEU A 143 7.22 -2.61 -1.75
N SER A 144 7.02 -1.39 -2.26
CA SER A 144 7.91 -0.28 -1.92
C SER A 144 7.85 0.09 -0.44
N VAL A 145 6.66 0.17 0.19
CA VAL A 145 6.59 0.56 1.61
C VAL A 145 7.20 -0.49 2.52
N VAL A 146 7.04 -1.78 2.20
CA VAL A 146 7.63 -2.88 3.00
C VAL A 146 9.16 -2.83 2.96
N ILE A 147 9.73 -2.56 1.79
CA ILE A 147 11.19 -2.41 1.64
C ILE A 147 11.68 -1.14 2.32
N ASP A 148 10.98 -0.02 2.13
CA ASP A 148 11.35 1.26 2.74
C ASP A 148 11.31 1.20 4.26
N ASP A 149 10.25 0.66 4.83
CA ASP A 149 10.10 0.50 6.28
C ASP A 149 11.24 -0.33 6.88
N ALA A 150 11.63 -1.41 6.18
CA ALA A 150 12.74 -2.25 6.62
C ALA A 150 14.10 -1.53 6.53
N LEU A 151 14.37 -0.81 5.42
CA LEU A 151 15.60 -0.06 5.22
C LEU A 151 15.75 1.11 6.21
N ASP A 152 14.63 1.75 6.55
CA ASP A 152 14.61 2.89 7.47
C ASP A 152 14.48 2.45 8.94
N GLY A 153 14.38 1.14 9.23
CA GLY A 153 14.27 0.60 10.59
C GLY A 153 12.98 1.01 11.29
N VAL A 154 11.87 1.13 10.55
CA VAL A 154 10.56 1.50 11.08
C VAL A 154 10.04 0.41 12.01
N THR A 155 9.74 0.79 13.26
CA THR A 155 9.22 -0.13 14.29
C THR A 155 7.72 0.02 14.52
N LEU A 156 7.13 1.18 14.15
CA LEU A 156 5.71 1.46 14.24
C LEU A 156 5.23 2.22 12.99
N VAL A 157 4.27 1.65 12.29
CA VAL A 157 3.57 2.29 11.17
C VAL A 157 2.25 2.89 11.65
N THR A 158 2.09 4.22 11.51
CA THR A 158 0.82 4.91 11.78
C THR A 158 0.17 5.33 10.47
N ARG A 159 -1.11 4.98 10.26
CA ARG A 159 -1.84 5.32 9.04
C ARG A 159 -3.36 5.26 9.24
N GLY A 160 -4.12 5.72 8.26
CA GLY A 160 -5.58 5.67 8.29
C GLY A 160 -6.14 4.25 8.29
N ALA A 161 -7.29 4.05 8.95
CA ALA A 161 -7.99 2.77 9.02
C ALA A 161 -8.39 2.20 7.64
N ASP A 162 -8.45 3.05 6.61
CA ASP A 162 -8.68 2.61 5.22
C ASP A 162 -7.54 1.77 4.62
N LEU A 163 -6.39 1.73 5.27
CA LEU A 163 -5.25 0.89 4.91
C LEU A 163 -5.08 -0.34 5.81
N ALA A 164 -6.02 -0.60 6.73
CA ALA A 164 -5.93 -1.74 7.64
C ALA A 164 -5.81 -3.07 6.89
N ASP A 165 -6.63 -3.28 5.87
CA ASP A 165 -6.58 -4.50 5.03
C ASP A 165 -5.23 -4.69 4.34
N SER A 166 -4.55 -3.60 3.97
CA SER A 166 -3.22 -3.66 3.36
C SER A 166 -2.14 -4.21 4.31
N THR A 167 -2.39 -4.21 5.62
CA THR A 167 -1.45 -4.75 6.62
C THR A 167 -1.22 -6.24 6.43
N HIS A 168 -2.27 -6.97 6.07
CA HIS A 168 -2.18 -8.41 5.80
C HIS A 168 -1.24 -8.70 4.63
N VAL A 169 -1.35 -7.92 3.55
CA VAL A 169 -0.44 -8.00 2.38
C VAL A 169 0.98 -7.63 2.77
N HIS A 170 1.16 -6.56 3.53
CA HIS A 170 2.50 -6.10 3.94
C HIS A 170 3.17 -7.15 4.84
N ARG A 171 2.43 -7.74 5.79
CA ARG A 171 2.97 -8.77 6.66
C ARG A 171 3.35 -10.04 5.90
N LEU A 172 2.58 -10.42 4.87
CA LEU A 172 2.93 -11.52 3.99
C LEU A 172 4.25 -11.22 3.23
N LEU A 173 4.37 -10.05 2.62
CA LEU A 173 5.60 -9.64 1.91
C LEU A 173 6.81 -9.60 2.84
N GLN A 174 6.66 -9.11 4.07
CA GLN A 174 7.71 -9.13 5.08
C GLN A 174 8.15 -10.56 5.41
N GLY A 175 7.20 -11.49 5.57
CA GLY A 175 7.50 -12.91 5.80
C GLY A 175 8.26 -13.56 4.65
N LEU A 176 7.83 -13.31 3.39
CA LEU A 176 8.48 -13.84 2.18
C LEU A 176 9.90 -13.31 1.97
N LEU A 177 10.13 -12.07 2.34
CA LEU A 177 11.40 -11.38 2.11
C LEU A 177 12.32 -11.37 3.34
N ASP A 178 11.98 -12.11 4.40
CA ASP A 178 12.71 -12.15 5.68
C ASP A 178 12.98 -10.75 6.26
N LEU A 179 11.96 -9.87 6.19
CA LEU A 179 12.03 -8.52 6.69
C LEU A 179 11.36 -8.39 8.07
N PRO A 180 11.80 -7.45 8.91
CA PRO A 180 11.16 -7.19 10.19
C PRO A 180 9.71 -6.73 9.97
N GLY A 181 8.81 -7.18 10.86
CA GLY A 181 7.41 -6.72 10.89
C GLY A 181 7.25 -5.62 11.93
N PRO A 182 6.98 -4.37 11.55
CA PRO A 182 6.67 -3.31 12.49
C PRO A 182 5.33 -3.55 13.20
N ALA A 183 5.10 -2.86 14.31
CA ALA A 183 3.77 -2.69 14.86
C ALA A 183 2.93 -1.76 13.95
N TYR A 184 1.61 -1.90 13.96
CA TYR A 184 0.71 -1.06 13.18
C TYR A 184 -0.31 -0.36 14.06
N LEU A 185 -0.51 0.93 13.79
CA LEU A 185 -1.54 1.73 14.43
C LEU A 185 -2.45 2.33 13.35
N HIS A 186 -3.69 1.91 13.32
CA HIS A 186 -4.69 2.45 12.41
C HIS A 186 -5.55 3.47 13.14
N HIS A 187 -5.40 4.75 12.77
CA HIS A 187 -6.23 5.83 13.30
C HIS A 187 -7.51 5.98 12.50
N ASP A 188 -8.56 6.49 13.14
CA ASP A 188 -9.83 6.76 12.48
C ASP A 188 -9.68 7.84 11.40
N LEU A 189 -10.54 7.79 10.39
CA LEU A 189 -10.51 8.75 9.29
C LEU A 189 -11.23 10.03 9.69
N VAL A 190 -10.65 11.17 9.30
CA VAL A 190 -11.31 12.47 9.49
C VAL A 190 -12.39 12.63 8.42
N SER A 191 -13.60 12.90 8.87
CA SER A 191 -14.75 13.17 8.02
C SER A 191 -15.07 14.66 8.00
N GLY A 192 -15.59 15.15 6.89
CA GLY A 192 -16.14 16.51 6.80
C GLY A 192 -17.56 16.58 7.39
N ASP A 193 -18.16 17.77 7.36
CA ASP A 193 -19.50 18.06 7.91
C ASP A 193 -20.62 17.18 7.32
N THR A 194 -20.40 16.63 6.13
CA THR A 194 -21.34 15.70 5.46
C THR A 194 -21.15 14.24 5.86
N GLY A 195 -20.27 13.93 6.84
CA GLY A 195 -19.91 12.56 7.22
C GLY A 195 -19.07 11.81 6.19
N LYS A 196 -18.74 12.41 5.05
CA LYS A 196 -17.85 11.83 4.07
C LYS A 196 -16.39 12.03 4.47
N ARG A 197 -15.56 10.99 4.24
CA ARG A 197 -14.13 11.07 4.43
C ARG A 197 -13.53 12.23 3.64
N LEU A 198 -12.64 13.00 4.27
CA LEU A 198 -11.86 14.03 3.57
C LEU A 198 -10.88 13.37 2.61
N ALA A 199 -11.02 13.61 1.32
CA ALA A 199 -10.15 13.07 0.28
C ALA A 199 -9.89 14.10 -0.82
N LYS A 200 -8.68 14.07 -1.42
CA LYS A 200 -8.30 14.99 -2.52
C LYS A 200 -9.29 14.95 -3.70
N ARG A 201 -9.84 13.77 -4.02
CA ARG A 201 -10.81 13.59 -5.11
C ARG A 201 -12.14 14.27 -4.85
N ASP A 202 -12.48 14.55 -3.58
CA ASP A 202 -13.74 15.17 -3.17
C ASP A 202 -13.55 16.67 -2.90
N HIS A 203 -12.49 17.29 -3.44
CA HIS A 203 -12.13 18.70 -3.28
C HIS A 203 -12.00 19.13 -1.80
N ALA A 204 -11.67 18.20 -0.91
CA ALA A 204 -11.44 18.52 0.49
C ALA A 204 -10.36 19.61 0.63
N THR A 205 -10.59 20.54 1.54
CA THR A 205 -9.67 21.65 1.81
C THR A 205 -8.32 21.12 2.23
N SER A 206 -7.26 21.47 1.51
CA SER A 206 -5.90 21.06 1.84
C SER A 206 -5.33 21.88 3.02
N LEU A 207 -4.34 21.33 3.74
CA LEU A 207 -3.62 22.07 4.78
C LEU A 207 -3.01 23.37 4.22
N ALA A 208 -2.50 23.33 2.99
CA ALA A 208 -1.99 24.50 2.31
C ALA A 208 -3.06 25.59 2.13
N SER A 209 -4.29 25.19 1.77
CA SER A 209 -5.43 26.13 1.64
C SER A 209 -5.85 26.68 3.00
N LEU A 210 -5.96 25.84 4.02
CA LEU A 210 -6.29 26.30 5.38
C LEU A 210 -5.28 27.34 5.88
N ARG A 211 -3.99 27.06 5.69
CA ARG A 211 -2.91 28.00 6.03
C ARG A 211 -3.02 29.32 5.26
N ALA A 212 -3.31 29.27 3.96
CA ALA A 212 -3.47 30.47 3.15
C ALA A 212 -4.67 31.34 3.60
N HIS A 213 -5.68 30.75 4.22
CA HIS A 213 -6.84 31.43 4.81
C HIS A 213 -6.64 31.80 6.29
N GLY A 214 -5.40 31.76 6.81
CA GLY A 214 -5.08 32.21 8.16
C GLY A 214 -5.33 31.17 9.27
N MET A 215 -5.58 29.90 8.94
CA MET A 215 -5.69 28.84 9.94
C MET A 215 -4.35 28.70 10.69
N THR A 216 -4.39 28.74 12.02
CA THR A 216 -3.24 28.43 12.86
C THR A 216 -3.20 26.95 13.20
N VAL A 217 -2.02 26.45 13.59
CA VAL A 217 -1.85 25.05 14.00
C VAL A 217 -2.72 24.74 15.22
N ASP A 218 -2.75 25.65 16.22
CA ASP A 218 -3.55 25.47 17.43
C ASP A 218 -5.05 25.35 17.11
N ASN A 219 -5.55 26.21 16.21
CA ASN A 219 -6.96 26.16 15.77
C ASN A 219 -7.26 24.89 14.98
N LEU A 220 -6.30 24.40 14.19
CA LEU A 220 -6.46 23.13 13.47
C LEU A 220 -6.51 21.95 14.46
N VAL A 221 -5.57 21.90 15.41
CA VAL A 221 -5.51 20.83 16.42
C VAL A 221 -6.77 20.82 17.27
N ALA A 222 -7.30 22.00 17.65
CA ALA A 222 -8.55 22.10 18.42
C ALA A 222 -9.79 21.53 17.69
N GLN A 223 -9.74 21.43 16.36
CA GLN A 223 -10.81 20.87 15.54
C GLN A 223 -10.62 19.37 15.25
N MET A 224 -9.48 18.79 15.63
CA MET A 224 -9.24 17.37 15.40
C MET A 224 -10.02 16.52 16.41
N PRO A 225 -10.49 15.33 16.00
CA PRO A 225 -11.05 14.38 16.93
C PRO A 225 -10.03 14.01 18.01
N PRO A 226 -10.47 13.63 19.22
CA PRO A 226 -9.54 13.22 20.27
C PRO A 226 -8.68 12.04 19.78
N LEU A 227 -7.40 12.08 20.14
CA LEU A 227 -6.49 10.98 19.81
C LEU A 227 -7.00 9.69 20.49
N PRO A 228 -6.93 8.55 19.79
CA PRO A 228 -7.23 7.27 20.42
C PRO A 228 -6.30 7.06 21.62
N SER A 229 -6.86 6.62 22.74
CA SER A 229 -6.06 6.22 23.91
C SER A 229 -5.23 4.99 23.52
N PHE A 230 -3.93 5.08 23.70
CA PHE A 230 -3.02 3.94 23.59
C PHE A 230 -3.06 3.16 24.90
N ARG A 231 -3.14 1.85 24.82
CA ARG A 231 -2.97 0.96 25.97
C ARG A 231 -1.62 0.27 25.91
#